data_0136677a0176a3d6d6e7b8827c264c33
#
_entry.id   0136677a0176a3d6d6e7b8827c264c33
#
_cell.length_a   1.000
_cell.length_b   1.000
_cell.length_c   1.000
_cell.angle_alpha   90.00
_cell.angle_beta   90.00
_cell.angle_gamma   90.00
#
_symmetry.space_group_name_H-M   'P 1'
#
loop_
_entity.id
_entity.type
_entity.pdbx_description
1 polymer ?
#
loop_
_entity_poly.entity_id
_entity_poly.type
_entity_poly.pdbx_seq_one_letter_code
_entity_poly.pdbx_strand_id
1 'polypeptide(L)'
;QYLKGRTLDELKATTANDAGLWPDDHEGFLDSRAFYAGKTASDGTNRYIWGWCPTRPGNDNTNVGANPNEPEWAGNLVAHKLIQHEDGTLTLGAVEGIDAKYAKQGEAAVMAKSDEGVTEAGGTYTLTGDAYLLFSRLNVHNKISFTVKTASADDKFGLSLCRGTDSDKYYSIIVNPEGGGKRKINFEEEGPEGKGFIDGIDGYVFNAPADNEYRVTVYTDNSVCVVYINDNVAYTNRIYGNQKNCWSVNSYGGTVEISGVDVRYY
;
A
#
# COMPACT_ATOMS: atom_id res chain seq x y z
N GLN A 1 -15.17 3.15 3.93
CA GLN A 1 -16.20 2.94 2.90
C GLN A 1 -16.76 4.28 2.42
N TYR A 2 -17.27 4.33 1.20
CA TYR A 2 -18.04 5.43 0.65
C TYR A 2 -19.18 4.89 -0.22
N LEU A 3 -20.24 5.68 -0.37
CA LEU A 3 -21.29 5.39 -1.33
C LEU A 3 -20.95 6.02 -2.68
N LYS A 4 -21.06 5.22 -3.72
CA LYS A 4 -20.79 5.62 -5.10
C LYS A 4 -22.06 6.15 -5.76
N GLY A 5 -21.97 7.33 -6.37
CA GLY A 5 -23.05 7.93 -7.16
C GLY A 5 -22.57 9.21 -7.81
N ARG A 6 -23.08 9.50 -9.02
CA ARG A 6 -22.71 10.69 -9.78
C ARG A 6 -23.48 11.94 -9.33
N THR A 7 -24.67 11.76 -8.81
CA THR A 7 -25.52 12.82 -8.35
C THR A 7 -26.06 12.55 -6.96
N LEU A 8 -26.51 13.60 -6.27
CA LEU A 8 -27.17 13.48 -4.96
C LEU A 8 -28.47 12.69 -5.05
N ASP A 9 -29.19 12.79 -6.16
CA ASP A 9 -30.46 12.08 -6.33
C ASP A 9 -30.23 10.57 -6.53
N GLU A 10 -29.17 10.18 -7.26
CA GLU A 10 -28.75 8.78 -7.33
C GLU A 10 -28.40 8.23 -5.94
N LEU A 11 -27.61 8.97 -5.14
CA LEU A 11 -27.28 8.56 -3.78
C LEU A 11 -28.49 8.46 -2.86
N LYS A 12 -29.46 9.40 -2.96
CA LYS A 12 -30.69 9.36 -2.18
C LYS A 12 -31.63 8.22 -2.58
N ALA A 13 -31.59 7.81 -3.85
CA ALA A 13 -32.38 6.68 -4.35
C ALA A 13 -31.78 5.32 -3.95
N THR A 14 -30.49 5.28 -3.56
CA THR A 14 -29.84 4.06 -3.12
C THR A 14 -30.28 3.72 -1.70
N THR A 15 -30.78 2.51 -1.50
CA THR A 15 -31.22 2.01 -0.18
C THR A 15 -30.43 0.78 0.22
N ALA A 16 -30.11 0.69 1.51
CA ALA A 16 -29.53 -0.51 2.07
C ALA A 16 -30.54 -1.68 2.00
N ASN A 17 -30.04 -2.91 1.87
CA ASN A 17 -30.87 -4.10 1.98
C ASN A 17 -31.36 -4.34 3.42
N ASP A 18 -32.17 -5.38 3.65
CA ASP A 18 -32.74 -5.70 4.95
C ASP A 18 -31.69 -6.00 6.05
N ALA A 19 -30.45 -6.34 5.65
CA ALA A 19 -29.32 -6.51 6.57
C ALA A 19 -28.58 -5.19 6.85
N GLY A 20 -29.04 -4.06 6.30
CA GLY A 20 -28.38 -2.75 6.41
C GLY A 20 -27.16 -2.59 5.53
N LEU A 21 -26.97 -3.48 4.56
CA LEU A 21 -25.87 -3.43 3.61
C LEU A 21 -26.31 -2.73 2.32
N TRP A 22 -25.43 -1.91 1.80
CA TRP A 22 -25.61 -1.28 0.50
C TRP A 22 -25.28 -2.28 -0.62
N PRO A 23 -25.88 -2.15 -1.82
CA PRO A 23 -25.49 -2.95 -2.96
C PRO A 23 -23.99 -2.81 -3.29
N ASP A 24 -23.31 -3.90 -3.62
CA ASP A 24 -21.86 -3.94 -3.85
C ASP A 24 -21.39 -2.98 -4.94
N ASP A 25 -22.22 -2.70 -5.92
CA ASP A 25 -21.92 -1.76 -7.01
C ASP A 25 -22.04 -0.28 -6.60
N HIS A 26 -22.56 0.00 -5.40
CA HIS A 26 -22.71 1.35 -4.82
C HIS A 26 -21.78 1.61 -3.65
N GLU A 27 -20.95 0.65 -3.26
CA GLU A 27 -19.97 0.80 -2.20
C GLU A 27 -18.54 0.76 -2.75
N GLY A 28 -17.63 1.48 -2.10
CA GLY A 28 -16.22 1.46 -2.36
C GLY A 28 -15.39 1.67 -1.11
N PHE A 29 -14.17 1.20 -1.16
CA PHE A 29 -13.16 1.44 -0.15
C PHE A 29 -12.13 2.42 -0.70
N LEU A 30 -11.66 3.33 0.14
CA LEU A 30 -10.66 4.33 -0.23
C LEU A 30 -9.26 3.89 0.18
N ASP A 31 -9.15 3.24 1.33
CA ASP A 31 -7.88 2.86 1.92
C ASP A 31 -8.08 1.61 2.81
N SER A 32 -6.98 1.12 3.36
CA SER A 32 -6.98 0.02 4.32
C SER A 32 -7.75 0.36 5.60
N ARG A 33 -7.96 -0.63 6.43
CA ARG A 33 -8.56 -0.51 7.75
C ARG A 33 -7.73 0.34 8.72
N ALA A 34 -6.45 0.52 8.46
CA ALA A 34 -5.56 1.38 9.25
C ALA A 34 -5.72 2.89 8.96
N PHE A 35 -6.56 3.27 8.00
CA PHE A 35 -6.98 4.65 7.80
C PHE A 35 -8.35 4.88 8.41
N TYR A 36 -8.41 5.60 9.53
CA TYR A 36 -9.62 5.71 10.32
C TYR A 36 -10.17 7.14 10.40
N ALA A 37 -11.49 7.23 10.54
CA ALA A 37 -12.28 8.46 10.78
C ALA A 37 -12.04 9.58 9.76
N GLY A 38 -11.98 9.22 8.49
CA GLY A 38 -11.73 10.17 7.38
C GLY A 38 -12.71 11.33 7.36
N LYS A 39 -12.17 12.55 7.25
CA LYS A 39 -12.90 13.81 7.03
C LYS A 39 -12.34 14.51 5.81
N THR A 40 -13.20 15.15 5.03
CA THR A 40 -12.80 15.83 3.80
C THR A 40 -12.91 17.34 3.92
N ALA A 41 -11.99 18.05 3.21
CA ALA A 41 -12.06 19.48 2.98
C ALA A 41 -11.53 19.79 1.59
N SER A 42 -11.85 20.98 1.07
CA SER A 42 -11.38 21.49 -0.21
C SER A 42 -10.59 22.77 -0.03
N ASP A 43 -9.55 22.96 -0.82
CA ASP A 43 -8.85 24.23 -0.96
C ASP A 43 -9.43 25.16 -2.06
N GLY A 44 -10.55 24.75 -2.65
CA GLY A 44 -11.21 25.44 -3.77
C GLY A 44 -10.90 24.81 -5.14
N THR A 45 -9.81 24.07 -5.26
CA THR A 45 -9.38 23.39 -6.50
C THR A 45 -9.38 21.87 -6.32
N ASN A 46 -8.76 21.40 -5.27
CA ASN A 46 -8.65 19.99 -4.92
C ASN A 46 -9.50 19.68 -3.69
N ARG A 47 -9.81 18.42 -3.53
CA ARG A 47 -10.40 17.89 -2.31
C ARG A 47 -9.44 16.91 -1.68
N TYR A 48 -9.32 16.99 -0.36
CA TYR A 48 -8.46 16.14 0.44
C TYR A 48 -9.27 15.39 1.46
N ILE A 49 -8.79 14.21 1.86
CA ILE A 49 -9.32 13.45 2.99
C ILE A 49 -8.22 13.28 4.02
N TRP A 50 -8.55 13.56 5.28
CA TRP A 50 -7.67 13.34 6.44
C TRP A 50 -8.28 12.30 7.34
N GLY A 51 -7.48 11.38 7.76
CA GLY A 51 -7.78 10.40 8.78
C GLY A 51 -6.55 10.15 9.62
N TRP A 52 -6.59 9.21 10.52
CA TRP A 52 -5.40 8.81 11.24
C TRP A 52 -5.11 7.33 11.08
N CYS A 53 -3.81 7.01 11.12
CA CYS A 53 -3.31 5.66 11.24
C CYS A 53 -3.13 5.36 12.73
N PRO A 54 -3.98 4.51 13.35
CA PRO A 54 -3.92 4.23 14.78
C PRO A 54 -2.59 3.58 15.17
N THR A 55 -2.17 3.79 16.42
CA THR A 55 -1.14 2.95 17.04
C THR A 55 -1.75 1.63 17.47
N ARG A 56 -0.92 0.61 17.62
CA ARG A 56 -1.35 -0.74 18.00
C ARG A 56 -0.69 -1.18 19.28
N PRO A 57 -1.34 -2.07 20.08
CA PRO A 57 -0.78 -2.60 21.31
C PRO A 57 0.60 -3.21 21.07
N GLY A 58 1.51 -2.98 22.00
CA GLY A 58 2.86 -3.53 21.92
C GLY A 58 3.70 -3.02 20.74
N ASN A 59 3.20 -2.08 19.94
CA ASN A 59 3.81 -1.66 18.67
C ASN A 59 4.07 -2.83 17.70
N ASP A 60 3.22 -3.84 17.71
CA ASP A 60 3.42 -5.10 17.00
C ASP A 60 2.43 -5.38 15.87
N ASN A 61 1.49 -4.52 15.62
CA ASN A 61 0.46 -4.71 14.60
C ASN A 61 -0.56 -5.84 14.86
N THR A 62 -0.49 -6.56 15.95
CA THR A 62 -1.28 -7.79 16.14
C THR A 62 -2.74 -7.56 16.42
N ASN A 63 -3.12 -6.42 16.97
CA ASN A 63 -4.52 -6.12 17.27
C ASN A 63 -4.83 -4.64 17.09
N VAL A 64 -5.85 -4.34 16.31
CA VAL A 64 -6.41 -3.00 16.22
C VAL A 64 -7.69 -2.95 17.05
N GLY A 65 -7.63 -2.27 18.19
CA GLY A 65 -8.81 -2.03 19.02
C GLY A 65 -9.26 -3.20 19.89
N ALA A 66 -8.38 -4.14 20.19
CA ALA A 66 -8.73 -5.32 20.97
C ALA A 66 -8.54 -5.18 22.48
N ASN A 67 -7.67 -4.27 22.92
CA ASN A 67 -7.44 -4.08 24.35
C ASN A 67 -8.16 -2.83 24.87
N PRO A 68 -9.21 -2.97 25.66
CA PRO A 68 -9.97 -1.83 26.18
C PRO A 68 -9.18 -0.97 27.21
N ASN A 69 -8.01 -1.44 27.64
CA ASN A 69 -7.19 -0.75 28.63
C ASN A 69 -6.01 0.02 28.01
N GLU A 70 -5.81 -0.09 26.71
CA GLU A 70 -4.74 0.61 25.99
C GLU A 70 -5.30 1.65 25.01
N PRO A 71 -4.78 2.88 25.00
CA PRO A 71 -5.28 3.94 24.13
C PRO A 71 -4.79 3.76 22.68
N GLU A 72 -5.29 2.74 22.01
CA GLU A 72 -4.96 2.42 20.61
C GLU A 72 -5.48 3.46 19.62
N TRP A 73 -6.27 4.39 20.09
CA TRP A 73 -6.84 5.49 19.33
C TRP A 73 -5.87 6.66 19.13
N ALA A 74 -4.72 6.66 19.79
CA ALA A 74 -3.63 7.57 19.44
C ALA A 74 -3.07 7.16 18.07
N GLY A 75 -2.66 8.13 17.26
CA GLY A 75 -2.13 7.84 15.94
C GLY A 75 -1.57 9.06 15.24
N ASN A 76 -1.10 8.85 14.02
CA ASN A 76 -0.59 9.90 13.17
C ASN A 76 -1.63 10.31 12.13
N LEU A 77 -1.71 11.61 11.87
CA LEU A 77 -2.53 12.14 10.80
C LEU A 77 -1.96 11.66 9.45
N VAL A 78 -2.86 11.15 8.59
CA VAL A 78 -2.57 10.81 7.21
C VAL A 78 -3.51 11.61 6.32
N ALA A 79 -2.99 12.13 5.22
CA ALA A 79 -3.74 12.91 4.25
C ALA A 79 -3.58 12.34 2.85
N HIS A 80 -4.68 12.30 2.09
CA HIS A 80 -4.71 11.92 0.69
C HIS A 80 -5.43 12.98 -0.13
N LYS A 81 -5.03 13.11 -1.38
CA LYS A 81 -5.85 13.79 -2.39
C LYS A 81 -7.02 12.88 -2.76
N LEU A 82 -8.23 13.40 -2.66
CA LEU A 82 -9.45 12.68 -3.03
C LEU A 82 -9.84 13.05 -4.46
N ILE A 83 -9.93 12.07 -5.33
CA ILE A 83 -10.23 12.23 -6.74
C ILE A 83 -11.59 11.59 -7.02
N GLN A 84 -12.50 12.35 -7.58
CA GLN A 84 -13.80 11.85 -8.04
C GLN A 84 -13.79 11.69 -9.55
N HIS A 85 -14.16 10.51 -10.03
CA HIS A 85 -14.30 10.18 -11.43
C HIS A 85 -15.71 10.43 -11.94
N GLU A 86 -15.88 10.50 -13.26
CA GLU A 86 -17.17 10.78 -13.91
C GLU A 86 -18.25 9.73 -13.59
N ASP A 87 -17.86 8.50 -13.33
CA ASP A 87 -18.76 7.41 -12.94
C ASP A 87 -19.15 7.43 -11.45
N GLY A 88 -18.68 8.43 -10.69
CA GLY A 88 -18.90 8.55 -9.26
C GLY A 88 -17.91 7.77 -8.39
N THR A 89 -16.98 7.03 -8.99
CA THR A 89 -15.91 6.35 -8.25
C THR A 89 -14.97 7.37 -7.60
N LEU A 90 -14.51 7.07 -6.39
CA LEU A 90 -13.51 7.85 -5.68
C LEU A 90 -12.20 7.08 -5.60
N THR A 91 -11.10 7.78 -5.81
CA THR A 91 -9.75 7.24 -5.66
C THR A 91 -8.88 8.17 -4.83
N LEU A 92 -7.76 7.67 -4.36
CA LEU A 92 -6.82 8.43 -3.54
C LEU A 92 -5.46 8.53 -4.23
N GLY A 93 -4.90 9.72 -4.22
CA GLY A 93 -3.54 10.01 -4.65
C GLY A 93 -2.73 10.70 -3.57
N ALA A 94 -1.43 10.85 -3.82
CA ALA A 94 -0.55 11.60 -2.95
C ALA A 94 -0.91 13.10 -2.96
N VAL A 95 -0.72 13.74 -1.80
CA VAL A 95 -0.86 15.19 -1.68
C VAL A 95 0.39 15.85 -2.22
N GLU A 96 0.27 16.71 -3.22
CA GLU A 96 1.41 17.31 -3.94
C GLU A 96 2.36 18.09 -3.00
N GLY A 97 1.80 18.78 -2.00
CA GLY A 97 2.59 19.52 -1.02
C GLY A 97 3.40 18.61 -0.07
N ILE A 98 2.91 17.40 0.18
CA ILE A 98 3.64 16.36 0.93
C ILE A 98 4.70 15.74 0.03
N ASP A 99 4.34 15.38 -1.19
CA ASP A 99 5.24 14.79 -2.18
C ASP A 99 6.47 15.67 -2.42
N ALA A 100 6.27 16.97 -2.58
CA ALA A 100 7.33 17.93 -2.81
C ALA A 100 8.37 18.04 -1.67
N LYS A 101 8.07 17.53 -0.47
CA LYS A 101 9.03 17.48 0.63
C LYS A 101 10.13 16.45 0.40
N TYR A 102 9.84 15.39 -0.32
CA TYR A 102 10.81 14.33 -0.64
C TYR A 102 11.69 14.73 -1.83
N ALA A 103 12.47 15.80 -1.65
CA ALA A 103 13.25 16.43 -2.72
C ALA A 103 14.71 15.93 -2.81
N LYS A 104 15.24 15.31 -1.73
CA LYS A 104 16.62 14.84 -1.71
C LYS A 104 16.70 13.44 -2.34
N GLN A 105 17.68 13.25 -3.21
CA GLN A 105 17.94 11.95 -3.82
C GLN A 105 18.48 10.97 -2.78
N GLY A 106 17.85 9.82 -2.68
CA GLY A 106 18.30 8.68 -1.90
C GLY A 106 19.05 7.67 -2.75
N GLU A 107 19.53 6.63 -2.10
CA GLU A 107 20.23 5.53 -2.75
C GLU A 107 19.29 4.33 -2.96
N ALA A 108 19.32 3.74 -4.14
CA ALA A 108 18.61 2.52 -4.51
C ALA A 108 19.57 1.44 -5.00
N ALA A 109 20.73 1.30 -4.34
CA ALA A 109 21.70 0.28 -4.71
C ALA A 109 21.17 -1.12 -4.37
N VAL A 110 21.37 -2.06 -5.29
CA VAL A 110 21.06 -3.47 -5.05
C VAL A 110 22.11 -4.05 -4.10
N MET A 111 21.69 -4.53 -2.95
CA MET A 111 22.54 -5.09 -1.90
C MET A 111 22.63 -6.61 -1.96
N ALA A 112 21.51 -7.25 -2.34
CA ALA A 112 21.43 -8.69 -2.52
C ALA A 112 20.26 -9.04 -3.45
N LYS A 113 20.30 -10.23 -3.99
CA LYS A 113 19.22 -10.81 -4.79
C LYS A 113 19.23 -12.33 -4.62
N SER A 114 18.13 -12.99 -5.01
CA SER A 114 18.11 -14.45 -5.11
C SER A 114 19.21 -14.94 -6.02
N ASP A 115 19.82 -16.08 -5.68
CA ASP A 115 20.88 -16.70 -6.47
C ASP A 115 20.40 -17.11 -7.86
N GLU A 116 19.12 -17.52 -7.94
CA GLU A 116 18.44 -17.89 -9.19
C GLU A 116 17.23 -16.98 -9.42
N GLY A 117 16.76 -16.94 -10.67
CA GLY A 117 15.50 -16.26 -11.02
C GLY A 117 15.62 -14.74 -11.15
N VAL A 118 16.80 -14.12 -11.02
CA VAL A 118 16.96 -12.67 -11.17
C VAL A 118 17.93 -12.35 -12.30
N THR A 119 17.43 -11.67 -13.32
CA THR A 119 18.24 -11.12 -14.43
C THR A 119 18.11 -9.61 -14.49
N GLU A 120 19.07 -8.94 -15.11
CA GLU A 120 19.07 -7.49 -15.33
C GLU A 120 19.41 -7.18 -16.79
N ALA A 121 18.65 -6.28 -17.37
CA ALA A 121 18.90 -5.74 -18.70
C ALA A 121 18.47 -4.26 -18.77
N GLY A 122 19.41 -3.36 -19.04
CA GLY A 122 19.11 -1.95 -19.28
C GLY A 122 18.40 -1.22 -18.12
N GLY A 123 18.69 -1.58 -16.88
CA GLY A 123 18.05 -0.99 -15.69
C GLY A 123 16.70 -1.58 -15.35
N THR A 124 16.28 -2.64 -16.05
CA THR A 124 15.11 -3.45 -15.72
C THR A 124 15.57 -4.77 -15.13
N TYR A 125 14.96 -5.16 -14.01
CA TYR A 125 15.19 -6.45 -13.36
C TYR A 125 13.99 -7.35 -13.62
N THR A 126 14.26 -8.58 -14.04
CA THR A 126 13.23 -9.62 -14.19
C THR A 126 13.41 -10.64 -13.07
N LEU A 127 12.36 -10.86 -12.30
CA LEU A 127 12.27 -11.85 -11.22
C LEU A 127 11.33 -12.97 -11.67
N THR A 128 11.80 -14.21 -11.60
CA THR A 128 11.04 -15.41 -11.99
C THR A 128 11.04 -16.42 -10.86
N GLY A 129 9.88 -17.01 -10.59
CA GLY A 129 9.68 -17.91 -9.47
C GLY A 129 9.60 -17.17 -8.13
N ASP A 130 10.03 -17.82 -7.06
CA ASP A 130 10.15 -17.20 -5.74
C ASP A 130 11.50 -16.48 -5.64
N ALA A 131 11.51 -15.21 -6.00
CA ALA A 131 12.73 -14.43 -6.08
C ALA A 131 12.57 -13.04 -5.44
N TYR A 132 13.67 -12.46 -5.00
CA TYR A 132 13.71 -11.12 -4.44
C TYR A 132 14.87 -10.28 -4.97
N LEU A 133 14.68 -8.98 -4.93
CA LEU A 133 15.68 -7.97 -5.18
C LEU A 133 15.73 -7.03 -3.98
N LEU A 134 16.83 -7.08 -3.21
CA LEU A 134 17.03 -6.31 -1.98
C LEU A 134 17.80 -5.03 -2.28
N PHE A 135 17.25 -3.91 -1.85
CA PHE A 135 17.84 -2.58 -2.01
C PHE A 135 18.45 -2.06 -0.72
N SER A 136 19.25 -1.00 -0.85
CA SER A 136 19.93 -0.31 0.24
C SER A 136 18.98 0.19 1.33
N ARG A 137 19.57 0.55 2.46
CA ARG A 137 18.82 0.99 3.65
C ARG A 137 18.07 2.30 3.41
N LEU A 138 16.87 2.36 3.94
CA LEU A 138 16.02 3.54 3.93
C LEU A 138 16.41 4.51 5.08
N ASN A 139 16.09 5.78 4.88
CA ASN A 139 16.05 6.77 5.95
C ASN A 139 14.79 6.60 6.81
N VAL A 140 14.54 7.52 7.73
CA VAL A 140 13.31 7.54 8.53
C VAL A 140 12.11 7.98 7.70
N HIS A 141 12.32 8.92 6.78
CA HIS A 141 11.31 9.50 5.92
C HIS A 141 11.71 9.25 4.47
N ASN A 142 10.94 8.45 3.75
CA ASN A 142 11.27 8.07 2.38
C ASN A 142 10.05 8.15 1.47
N LYS A 143 10.34 8.42 0.20
CA LYS A 143 9.50 8.13 -0.93
C LYS A 143 10.25 7.12 -1.81
N ILE A 144 9.64 5.97 -2.05
CA ILE A 144 10.13 4.94 -2.96
C ILE A 144 9.18 4.89 -4.13
N SER A 145 9.69 4.92 -5.36
CA SER A 145 8.89 4.77 -6.58
C SER A 145 9.49 3.71 -7.47
N PHE A 146 8.68 2.88 -8.05
CA PHE A 146 9.08 1.87 -9.05
C PHE A 146 7.88 1.39 -9.84
N THR A 147 8.13 0.79 -10.99
CA THR A 147 7.10 0.12 -11.79
C THR A 147 7.31 -1.38 -11.72
N VAL A 148 6.24 -2.11 -11.48
CA VAL A 148 6.16 -3.57 -11.62
C VAL A 148 5.29 -3.89 -12.81
N LYS A 149 5.76 -4.78 -13.69
CA LYS A 149 4.98 -5.37 -14.76
C LYS A 149 4.93 -6.87 -14.56
N THR A 150 3.73 -7.43 -14.42
CA THR A 150 3.55 -8.87 -14.30
C THR A 150 3.37 -9.50 -15.69
N ALA A 151 3.93 -10.68 -15.92
CA ALA A 151 3.79 -11.38 -17.19
C ALA A 151 2.34 -11.88 -17.39
N SER A 152 1.64 -12.15 -16.29
CA SER A 152 0.24 -12.57 -16.30
C SER A 152 -0.57 -11.88 -15.19
N ALA A 153 -1.89 -11.89 -15.34
CA ALA A 153 -2.81 -11.39 -14.32
C ALA A 153 -2.79 -12.25 -13.03
N ASP A 154 -2.24 -13.46 -13.08
CA ASP A 154 -2.15 -14.38 -11.94
C ASP A 154 -0.82 -14.28 -11.19
N ASP A 155 0.16 -13.53 -11.73
CA ASP A 155 1.44 -13.37 -11.07
C ASP A 155 1.33 -12.51 -9.82
N LYS A 156 1.99 -12.93 -8.75
CA LYS A 156 2.06 -12.23 -7.48
C LYS A 156 3.35 -11.45 -7.37
N PHE A 157 3.25 -10.26 -6.78
CA PHE A 157 4.43 -9.50 -6.38
C PHE A 157 4.22 -8.86 -5.02
N GLY A 158 5.29 -8.44 -4.40
CA GLY A 158 5.23 -7.73 -3.13
C GLY A 158 6.39 -6.80 -2.91
N LEU A 159 6.16 -5.88 -1.99
CA LEU A 159 7.14 -4.98 -1.43
C LEU A 159 7.39 -5.39 0.02
N SER A 160 8.63 -5.63 0.40
CA SER A 160 8.99 -5.85 1.80
C SER A 160 9.75 -4.65 2.35
N LEU A 161 9.31 -4.17 3.51
CA LEU A 161 9.89 -3.05 4.24
C LEU A 161 10.52 -3.54 5.53
N CYS A 162 11.46 -2.78 6.05
CA CYS A 162 12.19 -3.10 7.29
C CYS A 162 13.00 -4.41 7.21
N ARG A 163 13.36 -4.83 6.00
CA ARG A 163 14.11 -6.05 5.75
C ARG A 163 15.60 -5.84 6.03
N GLY A 164 16.10 -6.36 7.15
CA GLY A 164 17.52 -6.34 7.48
C GLY A 164 18.20 -7.65 7.16
N THR A 165 19.53 -7.64 7.04
CA THR A 165 20.33 -8.87 6.99
C THR A 165 20.25 -9.66 8.29
N ASP A 166 20.02 -8.93 9.39
CA ASP A 166 19.98 -9.47 10.75
C ASP A 166 18.60 -9.30 11.40
N SER A 167 17.59 -8.86 10.62
CA SER A 167 16.25 -8.64 11.12
C SER A 167 15.44 -9.90 10.97
N ASP A 168 14.96 -10.38 12.10
CA ASP A 168 14.05 -11.53 12.17
C ASP A 168 12.63 -11.19 11.74
N LYS A 169 12.32 -9.89 11.60
CA LYS A 169 10.98 -9.41 11.24
C LYS A 169 11.04 -8.36 10.14
N TYR A 170 10.13 -8.47 9.19
CA TYR A 170 9.88 -7.46 8.17
C TYR A 170 8.41 -7.49 7.75
N TYR A 171 7.98 -6.43 7.06
CA TYR A 171 6.59 -6.27 6.63
C TYR A 171 6.52 -6.44 5.13
N SER A 172 5.61 -7.28 4.67
CA SER A 172 5.35 -7.48 3.24
C SER A 172 3.97 -6.99 2.86
N ILE A 173 3.92 -6.14 1.85
CA ILE A 173 2.71 -5.69 1.18
C ILE A 173 2.64 -6.47 -0.13
N ILE A 174 1.68 -7.39 -0.21
CA ILE A 174 1.60 -8.36 -1.30
C ILE A 174 0.37 -8.07 -2.16
N VAL A 175 0.57 -7.98 -3.46
CA VAL A 175 -0.48 -7.83 -4.46
C VAL A 175 -0.77 -9.20 -5.07
N ASN A 176 -1.89 -9.78 -4.66
CA ASN A 176 -2.35 -11.10 -5.05
C ASN A 176 -3.41 -11.03 -6.15
N PRO A 177 -3.56 -12.04 -7.01
CA PRO A 177 -4.74 -12.21 -7.83
C PRO A 177 -5.96 -12.54 -6.95
N GLU A 178 -7.12 -11.97 -7.28
CA GLU A 178 -8.38 -12.23 -6.56
C GLU A 178 -9.46 -12.81 -7.49
N GLY A 179 -9.10 -13.07 -8.75
CA GLY A 179 -10.02 -13.54 -9.77
C GLY A 179 -10.88 -12.41 -10.39
N GLY A 180 -11.54 -12.69 -11.52
CA GLY A 180 -12.43 -11.73 -12.18
C GLY A 180 -11.76 -10.42 -12.59
N GLY A 181 -10.46 -10.41 -12.87
CA GLY A 181 -9.72 -9.20 -13.21
C GLY A 181 -9.44 -8.27 -12.00
N LYS A 182 -9.49 -8.81 -10.80
CA LYS A 182 -9.24 -8.07 -9.56
C LYS A 182 -7.93 -8.49 -8.90
N ARG A 183 -7.39 -7.57 -8.10
CA ARG A 183 -6.24 -7.77 -7.22
C ARG A 183 -6.60 -7.49 -5.78
N LYS A 184 -5.90 -8.13 -4.87
CA LYS A 184 -6.03 -7.91 -3.43
C LYS A 184 -4.69 -7.59 -2.82
N ILE A 185 -4.63 -6.50 -2.06
CA ILE A 185 -3.46 -6.16 -1.25
C ILE A 185 -3.61 -6.85 0.10
N ASN A 186 -2.58 -7.61 0.49
CA ASN A 186 -2.44 -8.15 1.83
C ASN A 186 -1.24 -7.49 2.52
N PHE A 187 -1.32 -7.39 3.84
CA PHE A 187 -0.20 -6.97 4.68
C PHE A 187 0.18 -8.11 5.61
N GLU A 188 1.44 -8.50 5.57
CA GLU A 188 1.96 -9.62 6.34
C GLU A 188 3.19 -9.16 7.14
N GLU A 189 3.33 -9.63 8.37
CA GLU A 189 4.57 -9.59 9.12
C GLU A 189 5.28 -10.93 8.92
N GLU A 190 6.53 -10.88 8.49
CA GLU A 190 7.36 -12.07 8.30
C GLU A 190 8.45 -12.12 9.38
N GLY A 191 8.77 -13.31 9.86
CA GLY A 191 9.78 -13.55 10.88
C GLY A 191 10.25 -14.99 10.93
N PRO A 192 11.17 -15.34 11.86
CA PRO A 192 11.75 -16.67 11.96
C PRO A 192 10.73 -17.77 12.28
N GLU A 193 9.60 -17.40 12.87
CA GLU A 193 8.50 -18.31 13.16
C GLU A 193 7.54 -18.51 11.99
N GLY A 194 7.84 -17.93 10.82
CA GLY A 194 7.03 -17.97 9.61
C GLY A 194 6.25 -16.69 9.35
N LYS A 195 5.34 -16.77 8.40
CA LYS A 195 4.51 -15.64 8.00
C LYS A 195 3.34 -15.46 8.96
N GLY A 196 3.21 -14.30 9.56
CA GLY A 196 2.05 -13.88 10.33
C GLY A 196 1.14 -13.01 9.48
N PHE A 197 -0.10 -13.44 9.30
CA PHE A 197 -1.14 -12.58 8.75
C PHE A 197 -1.54 -11.56 9.80
N ILE A 198 -1.50 -10.27 9.47
CA ILE A 198 -1.94 -9.25 10.39
C ILE A 198 -3.45 -9.13 10.30
N ASP A 199 -4.14 -9.79 11.21
CA ASP A 199 -5.59 -9.85 11.24
C ASP A 199 -6.21 -8.44 11.29
N GLY A 200 -7.18 -8.23 10.46
CA GLY A 200 -7.97 -7.01 10.40
C GLY A 200 -7.38 -5.84 9.61
N ILE A 201 -6.20 -6.00 8.98
CA ILE A 201 -5.61 -4.99 8.09
C ILE A 201 -5.61 -5.43 6.64
N ASP A 202 -6.07 -6.62 6.42
CA ASP A 202 -6.09 -7.30 5.16
C ASP A 202 -7.11 -6.75 4.18
N GLY A 203 -6.77 -6.93 2.94
CA GLY A 203 -7.75 -7.09 1.92
C GLY A 203 -8.36 -5.83 1.36
N TYR A 204 -7.57 -4.98 0.77
CA TYR A 204 -8.09 -4.02 -0.19
C TYR A 204 -8.16 -4.65 -1.58
N VAL A 205 -9.36 -4.76 -2.15
CA VAL A 205 -9.59 -5.31 -3.50
C VAL A 205 -9.77 -4.18 -4.49
N PHE A 206 -9.07 -4.26 -5.62
CA PHE A 206 -9.13 -3.27 -6.70
C PHE A 206 -9.07 -3.94 -8.09
N ASN A 207 -9.46 -3.22 -9.14
CA ASN A 207 -9.38 -3.73 -10.49
C ASN A 207 -7.92 -3.78 -10.95
N ALA A 208 -7.50 -4.91 -11.50
CA ALA A 208 -6.20 -5.02 -12.13
C ALA A 208 -6.09 -4.06 -13.33
N PRO A 209 -4.93 -3.41 -13.54
CA PRO A 209 -4.70 -2.65 -14.76
C PRO A 209 -4.68 -3.59 -15.97
N ALA A 210 -5.24 -3.12 -17.09
CA ALA A 210 -5.39 -3.94 -18.30
C ALA A 210 -4.05 -4.37 -18.94
N ASP A 211 -2.99 -3.60 -18.69
CA ASP A 211 -1.63 -3.83 -19.18
C ASP A 211 -0.73 -4.58 -18.19
N ASN A 212 -1.29 -4.99 -17.04
CA ASN A 212 -0.58 -5.60 -15.92
C ASN A 212 0.60 -4.76 -15.40
N GLU A 213 0.54 -3.43 -15.57
CA GLU A 213 1.57 -2.51 -15.13
C GLU A 213 1.12 -1.74 -13.87
N TYR A 214 1.94 -1.80 -12.84
CA TYR A 214 1.69 -1.24 -11.52
C TYR A 214 2.76 -0.20 -11.20
N ARG A 215 2.41 1.08 -11.27
CA ARG A 215 3.26 2.15 -10.74
C ARG A 215 3.05 2.22 -9.23
N VAL A 216 4.08 1.87 -8.49
CA VAL A 216 4.03 1.82 -7.03
C VAL A 216 4.78 3.02 -6.47
N THR A 217 4.14 3.74 -5.56
CA THR A 217 4.78 4.81 -4.77
C THR A 217 4.52 4.54 -3.30
N VAL A 218 5.58 4.55 -2.50
CA VAL A 218 5.53 4.27 -1.07
C VAL A 218 6.09 5.46 -0.31
N TYR A 219 5.34 5.95 0.66
CA TYR A 219 5.82 6.93 1.62
C TYR A 219 5.97 6.26 2.97
N THR A 220 7.12 6.47 3.60
CA THR A 220 7.33 6.09 4.99
C THR A 220 7.66 7.32 5.82
N ASP A 221 7.00 7.44 6.97
CA ASP A 221 7.28 8.45 7.98
C ASP A 221 7.30 7.77 9.35
N ASN A 222 8.49 7.55 9.88
CA ASN A 222 8.70 6.73 11.08
C ASN A 222 8.00 5.36 10.95
N SER A 223 6.93 5.13 11.69
CA SER A 223 6.15 3.90 11.63
C SER A 223 4.94 3.96 10.70
N VAL A 224 4.62 5.09 10.08
CA VAL A 224 3.54 5.18 9.10
C VAL A 224 4.07 4.80 7.72
N CYS A 225 3.32 3.95 7.03
CA CYS A 225 3.57 3.57 5.64
C CYS A 225 2.31 3.80 4.83
N VAL A 226 2.44 4.47 3.70
CA VAL A 226 1.35 4.67 2.73
C VAL A 226 1.83 4.21 1.38
N VAL A 227 1.12 3.27 0.77
CA VAL A 227 1.39 2.78 -0.58
C VAL A 227 0.31 3.27 -1.52
N TYR A 228 0.71 3.84 -2.65
CA TYR A 228 -0.16 4.12 -3.77
C TYR A 228 0.16 3.20 -4.94
N ILE A 229 -0.87 2.70 -5.60
CA ILE A 229 -0.75 1.93 -6.85
C ILE A 229 -1.55 2.65 -7.93
N ASN A 230 -0.88 3.04 -9.01
CA ASN A 230 -1.44 3.71 -10.19
C ASN A 230 -2.22 5.01 -9.86
N ASP A 231 -1.86 5.70 -8.78
CA ASP A 231 -2.58 6.88 -8.28
C ASP A 231 -4.11 6.64 -8.14
N ASN A 232 -4.48 5.41 -7.84
CA ASN A 232 -5.84 4.93 -7.81
C ASN A 232 -6.17 4.21 -6.49
N VAL A 233 -5.22 3.46 -5.97
CA VAL A 233 -5.34 2.70 -4.72
C VAL A 233 -4.41 3.29 -3.70
N ALA A 234 -4.90 3.55 -2.48
CA ALA A 234 -4.08 3.85 -1.32
C ALA A 234 -4.15 2.71 -0.31
N TYR A 235 -3.04 2.42 0.33
CA TYR A 235 -2.96 1.42 1.37
C TYR A 235 -2.09 1.92 2.52
N THR A 236 -2.75 2.42 3.55
CA THR A 236 -2.10 2.95 4.76
C THR A 236 -1.88 1.84 5.77
N ASN A 237 -0.71 1.80 6.37
CA ASN A 237 -0.40 0.85 7.42
C ASN A 237 0.71 1.33 8.36
N ARG A 238 0.99 0.53 9.40
CA ARG A 238 2.14 0.75 10.29
C ARG A 238 3.20 -0.31 10.10
N ILE A 239 4.44 0.16 10.13
CA ILE A 239 5.65 -0.63 10.18
C ILE A 239 6.40 -0.25 11.46
N TYR A 240 6.62 -1.19 12.36
CA TYR A 240 7.30 -0.92 13.65
C TYR A 240 8.72 -1.48 13.66
N GLY A 241 9.59 -0.81 14.42
CA GLY A 241 10.93 -1.31 14.76
C GLY A 241 12.00 -1.01 13.70
N ASN A 242 11.93 -1.54 12.53
CA ASN A 242 13.06 -1.63 11.61
C ASN A 242 13.08 -0.55 10.49
N GLN A 243 12.62 0.67 10.76
CA GLN A 243 12.42 1.74 9.77
C GLN A 243 13.68 2.16 8.99
N LYS A 244 14.87 1.82 9.48
CA LYS A 244 16.15 2.15 8.83
C LYS A 244 16.81 0.94 8.17
N ASN A 245 16.07 -0.14 7.96
CA ASN A 245 16.58 -1.34 7.30
C ASN A 245 16.39 -1.29 5.78
N CYS A 246 16.86 -2.32 5.11
CA CYS A 246 16.70 -2.50 3.68
C CYS A 246 15.23 -2.72 3.30
N TRP A 247 14.96 -2.68 2.02
CA TRP A 247 13.66 -3.00 1.44
C TRP A 247 13.84 -3.87 0.21
N SER A 248 12.83 -4.61 -0.19
CA SER A 248 12.91 -5.48 -1.37
C SER A 248 11.64 -5.49 -2.18
N VAL A 249 11.76 -5.81 -3.46
CA VAL A 249 10.64 -6.24 -4.30
C VAL A 249 10.77 -7.74 -4.52
N ASN A 250 9.65 -8.44 -4.47
CA ASN A 250 9.62 -9.89 -4.51
C ASN A 250 8.64 -10.39 -5.56
N SER A 251 8.93 -11.53 -6.18
CA SER A 251 8.00 -12.35 -6.94
C SER A 251 7.65 -13.62 -6.14
N TYR A 252 6.46 -14.17 -6.39
CA TYR A 252 5.94 -15.34 -5.68
C TYR A 252 5.38 -16.34 -6.71
N GLY A 253 6.27 -17.14 -7.28
CA GLY A 253 5.93 -18.21 -8.23
C GLY A 253 5.72 -17.78 -9.69
N GLY A 254 5.64 -16.47 -9.97
CA GLY A 254 5.40 -15.93 -11.31
C GLY A 254 6.62 -15.24 -11.93
N THR A 255 6.37 -14.36 -12.89
CA THR A 255 7.41 -13.52 -13.50
C THR A 255 7.00 -12.06 -13.42
N VAL A 256 7.88 -11.23 -12.84
CA VAL A 256 7.67 -9.79 -12.71
C VAL A 256 8.90 -9.02 -13.20
N GLU A 257 8.66 -7.93 -13.89
CA GLU A 257 9.69 -6.96 -14.28
C GLU A 257 9.62 -5.73 -13.36
N ILE A 258 10.77 -5.25 -12.92
CA ILE A 258 10.91 -4.09 -12.04
C ILE A 258 11.76 -3.06 -12.75
N SER A 259 11.25 -1.84 -12.88
CA SER A 259 11.96 -0.74 -13.54
C SER A 259 11.70 0.60 -12.85
N GLY A 260 12.47 1.62 -13.19
CA GLY A 260 12.26 2.99 -12.73
C GLY A 260 12.39 3.17 -11.22
N VAL A 261 13.26 2.39 -10.57
CA VAL A 261 13.44 2.47 -9.11
C VAL A 261 14.07 3.82 -8.74
N ASP A 262 13.36 4.59 -7.93
CA ASP A 262 13.80 5.88 -7.39
C ASP A 262 13.50 5.95 -5.90
N VAL A 263 14.46 6.45 -5.13
CA VAL A 263 14.31 6.66 -3.68
C VAL A 263 14.61 8.10 -3.35
N ARG A 264 13.72 8.73 -2.63
CA ARG A 264 13.87 10.11 -2.16
C ARG A 264 13.61 10.22 -0.67
N TYR A 265 14.12 11.29 -0.06
CA TYR A 265 13.91 11.59 1.35
C TYR A 265 13.87 13.11 1.61
N TYR A 266 13.54 13.55 2.83
CA TYR A 266 13.59 14.94 3.27
C TYR A 266 14.35 15.15 4.57
#